data_32a2757ccceb4a29c29cf4d53c9dc006
#
_entry.id   32a2757ccceb4a29c29cf4d53c9dc006
#
_cell.length_a   1.000
_cell.length_b   1.000
_cell.length_c   1.000
_cell.angle_alpha   90.00
_cell.angle_beta   90.00
_cell.angle_gamma   90.00
#
_symmetry.space_group_name_H-M   'P 1'
#
loop_
_entity.id
_entity.type
_entity.pdbx_description
1 polymer ?
#
loop_
_entity_poly.entity_id
_entity_poly.type
_entity_poly.pdbx_seq_one_letter_code
_entity_poly.pdbx_strand_id
1 'polypeptide(L)' 'MSAGTRVRVTQQYAQTHAVWTTTLEGVVVRYQQAKTGSWFVHGRDDKVWLDRLEIRLDDGELVTLNLDQYSVIELVTK' A
#
# COMPACT_ATOMS: atom_id res chain seq x y z
N MET A 1 -9.83 5.27 4.07
CA MET A 1 -9.26 5.42 2.70
C MET A 1 -10.36 5.14 1.71
N SER A 2 -10.37 5.87 0.63
CA SER A 2 -11.37 5.69 -0.40
C SER A 2 -10.69 5.61 -1.76
N ALA A 3 -11.42 5.08 -2.76
CA ALA A 3 -10.94 5.09 -4.12
C ALA A 3 -10.65 6.52 -4.55
N GLY A 4 -9.58 6.69 -5.33
CA GLY A 4 -9.12 8.02 -5.73
C GLY A 4 -8.06 8.62 -4.83
N THR A 5 -7.77 8.01 -3.69
CA THR A 5 -6.71 8.47 -2.80
C THR A 5 -5.36 8.08 -3.38
N ARG A 6 -4.43 9.03 -3.41
CA ARG A 6 -3.07 8.74 -3.86
C ARG A 6 -2.23 8.24 -2.70
N VAL A 7 -1.55 7.11 -2.92
CA VAL A 7 -0.76 6.45 -1.87
C VAL A 7 0.60 6.07 -2.43
N ARG A 8 1.54 5.93 -1.51
CA ARG A 8 2.86 5.35 -1.78
C ARG A 8 2.99 4.08 -0.96
N VAL A 9 3.30 2.98 -1.62
CA VAL A 9 3.43 1.68 -0.98
C VAL A 9 4.87 1.23 -1.07
N THR A 10 5.46 0.97 0.09
CA THR A 10 6.83 0.46 0.18
C THR A 10 6.78 -0.96 0.70
N GLN A 11 7.38 -1.88 -0.02
CA GLN A 11 7.43 -3.28 0.37
C GLN A 11 8.87 -3.74 0.50
N GLN A 12 9.11 -4.61 1.47
CA GLN A 12 10.42 -5.19 1.69
C GLN A 12 10.38 -6.67 1.34
N TYR A 13 11.39 -7.10 0.62
CA TYR A 13 11.56 -8.50 0.25
C TYR A 13 12.88 -8.98 0.83
N ALA A 14 12.81 -9.98 1.72
CA ALA A 14 13.99 -10.56 2.30
C ALA A 14 14.50 -11.68 1.39
N GLN A 15 15.79 -11.65 1.10
CA GLN A 15 16.47 -12.72 0.40
C GLN A 15 17.61 -13.22 1.28
N THR A 16 18.23 -14.31 0.88
CA THR A 16 19.22 -15.00 1.72
C THR A 16 20.30 -14.06 2.26
N HIS A 17 20.74 -13.10 1.46
CA HIS A 17 21.84 -12.21 1.83
C HIS A 17 21.52 -10.73 1.73
N ALA A 18 20.26 -10.39 1.45
CA ALA A 18 19.91 -8.98 1.23
C ALA A 18 18.44 -8.75 1.50
N VAL A 19 18.12 -7.50 1.85
CA VAL A 19 16.75 -7.02 1.92
C VAL A 19 16.56 -6.02 0.79
N TRP A 20 15.56 -6.27 -0.03
CA TRP A 20 15.23 -5.37 -1.14
C TRP A 20 13.97 -4.60 -0.80
N THR A 21 13.97 -3.35 -1.18
CA THR A 21 12.82 -2.47 -0.98
C THR A 21 12.33 -1.99 -2.32
N THR A 22 11.02 -2.11 -2.55
CA THR A 22 10.37 -1.56 -3.72
C THR A 22 9.34 -0.55 -3.29
N THR A 23 9.19 0.52 -4.05
CA THR A 23 8.22 1.57 -3.76
C THR A 23 7.41 1.84 -5.02
N LEU A 24 6.08 1.83 -4.86
CA LEU A 24 5.15 2.17 -5.93
C LEU A 24 4.24 3.27 -5.44
N GLU A 25 3.90 4.17 -6.33
CA GLU A 25 2.98 5.25 -6.03
C GLU A 25 1.87 5.25 -7.07
N GLY A 26 0.64 5.40 -6.61
CA GLY A 26 -0.50 5.42 -7.50
C GLY A 26 -1.77 5.79 -6.78
N VAL A 27 -2.88 5.68 -7.50
CA VAL A 27 -4.20 6.03 -7.00
C VAL A 27 -4.95 4.76 -6.65
N VAL A 28 -5.54 4.73 -5.46
CA VAL A 28 -6.28 3.56 -4.99
C VAL A 28 -7.51 3.33 -5.86
N VAL A 29 -7.64 2.11 -6.38
CA VAL A 29 -8.84 1.68 -7.10
C VAL A 29 -9.75 0.90 -6.15
N ARG A 30 -9.19 -0.03 -5.38
CA ARG A 30 -9.91 -0.75 -4.34
C ARG A 30 -8.93 -1.40 -3.38
N TYR A 31 -9.46 -1.86 -2.27
CA TYR A 31 -8.65 -2.50 -1.24
C TYR A 31 -9.48 -3.50 -0.47
N GLN A 32 -8.80 -4.40 0.24
CA GLN A 32 -9.43 -5.38 1.11
C GLN A 32 -8.88 -5.22 2.51
N GLN A 33 -9.77 -5.09 3.49
CA GLN A 33 -9.39 -4.98 4.90
C GLN A 33 -9.20 -6.36 5.50
N ALA A 34 -8.27 -6.44 6.47
CA ALA A 34 -7.95 -7.69 7.13
C ALA A 34 -7.62 -7.41 8.59
N LYS A 35 -7.57 -8.46 9.40
CA LYS A 35 -7.17 -8.32 10.82
C LYS A 35 -5.69 -8.04 10.93
N THR A 36 -4.89 -8.63 10.07
CA THR A 36 -3.46 -8.45 10.03
C THR A 36 -3.03 -8.22 8.60
N GLY A 37 -1.93 -7.54 8.42
CA GLY A 37 -1.42 -7.22 7.11
C GLY A 37 -0.62 -5.94 7.22
N SER A 38 -0.75 -5.09 6.25
CA SER A 38 -0.16 -3.78 6.28
C SER A 38 -1.19 -2.77 6.76
N TRP A 39 -0.76 -1.77 7.47
CA TRP A 39 -1.67 -0.74 7.96
C TRP A 39 -1.20 0.63 7.55
N PHE A 40 -2.15 1.56 7.51
CA PHE A 40 -1.82 2.97 7.31
C PHE A 40 -2.77 3.81 8.14
N VAL A 41 -2.38 5.05 8.37
CA VAL A 41 -3.20 6.00 9.13
C VAL A 41 -4.16 6.68 8.17
N HIS A 42 -5.44 6.56 8.45
CA HIS A 42 -6.49 7.24 7.69
C HIS A 42 -7.07 8.33 8.57
N GLY A 43 -6.59 9.54 8.38
CA GLY A 43 -6.89 10.62 9.30
C GLY A 43 -6.00 10.54 10.53
N ARG A 44 -6.41 11.20 11.61
CA ARG A 44 -5.57 11.29 12.80
C ARG A 44 -5.51 10.01 13.59
N ASP A 45 -6.65 9.40 13.82
CA ASP A 45 -6.73 8.28 14.74
C ASP A 45 -7.23 7.01 14.08
N ASP A 46 -7.56 7.08 12.80
CA ASP A 46 -8.09 5.94 12.08
C ASP A 46 -6.95 5.12 11.51
N LYS A 47 -6.89 3.87 11.90
CA LYS A 47 -5.92 2.91 11.38
C LYS A 47 -6.68 1.80 10.70
N VAL A 48 -6.23 1.46 9.51
CA VAL A 48 -6.86 0.43 8.70
C VAL A 48 -5.82 -0.62 8.36
N TRP A 49 -6.16 -1.87 8.60
CA TRP A 49 -5.32 -3.00 8.19
C TRP A 49 -5.79 -3.47 6.82
N LEU A 50 -4.85 -3.60 5.90
CA LEU A 50 -5.12 -4.03 4.54
C LEU A 50 -4.26 -5.24 4.21
N ASP A 51 -4.85 -6.23 3.54
CA ASP A 51 -4.08 -7.34 3.01
C ASP A 51 -3.94 -7.29 1.50
N ARG A 52 -4.76 -6.50 0.82
CA ARG A 52 -4.68 -6.36 -0.63
C ARG A 52 -5.04 -4.94 -1.02
N LEU A 53 -4.26 -4.41 -1.95
CA LEU A 53 -4.46 -3.05 -2.46
C LEU A 53 -4.28 -3.06 -3.96
N GLU A 54 -5.27 -2.52 -4.67
CA GLU A 54 -5.17 -2.34 -6.11
C GLU A 54 -5.01 -0.86 -6.40
N ILE A 55 -3.95 -0.51 -7.09
CA ILE A 55 -3.66 0.88 -7.42
C ILE A 55 -3.48 1.03 -8.94
N ARG A 56 -3.76 2.24 -9.41
CA ARG A 56 -3.49 2.63 -10.80
C ARG A 56 -2.26 3.53 -10.80
N LEU A 57 -1.26 3.12 -11.55
CA LEU A 57 -0.05 3.90 -11.71
C LEU A 57 -0.28 5.05 -12.69
N ASP A 58 0.69 5.97 -12.74
CA ASP A 58 0.56 7.17 -13.58
C ASP A 58 0.47 6.86 -15.08
N ASP A 59 0.98 5.71 -15.49
CA ASP A 59 0.87 5.27 -16.89
C ASP A 59 -0.45 4.55 -17.19
N GLY A 60 -1.34 4.45 -16.19
CA GLY A 60 -2.62 3.78 -16.36
C GLY A 60 -2.60 2.30 -16.02
N GLU A 61 -1.45 1.74 -15.69
CA GLU A 61 -1.35 0.33 -15.35
C GLU A 61 -1.99 0.04 -14.00
N LEU A 62 -2.75 -1.05 -13.92
CA LEU A 62 -3.35 -1.52 -12.69
C LEU A 62 -2.44 -2.56 -12.05
N VAL A 63 -2.14 -2.36 -10.78
CA VAL A 63 -1.28 -3.26 -10.03
C VAL A 63 -2.00 -3.71 -8.78
N THR A 64 -2.03 -5.01 -8.53
CA THR A 64 -2.57 -5.57 -7.29
C THR A 64 -1.40 -5.95 -6.39
N LEU A 65 -1.39 -5.38 -5.19
CA LEU A 65 -0.34 -5.62 -4.21
C LEU A 65 -0.89 -6.47 -3.09
N ASN A 66 -0.19 -7.55 -2.78
CA ASN A 66 -0.45 -8.35 -1.59
C ASN A 66 0.39 -7.77 -0.47
N LEU A 67 -0.27 -7.34 0.59
CA LEU A 67 0.37 -6.60 1.66
C LEU A 67 0.61 -7.50 2.87
N ASP A 68 1.70 -7.24 3.56
CA ASP A 68 2.05 -7.95 4.77
C ASP A 68 2.48 -6.94 5.83
N GLN A 69 2.90 -7.46 6.99
CA GLN A 69 3.27 -6.60 8.11
C GLN A 69 4.52 -5.75 7.85
N TYR A 70 5.25 -6.04 6.78
CA TYR A 70 6.44 -5.29 6.41
C TYR A 70 6.19 -4.27 5.30
N SER A 71 4.95 -4.19 4.82
CA SER A 71 4.59 -3.19 3.83
C SER A 71 4.17 -1.90 4.54
N VAL A 72 4.57 -0.77 3.98
CA VAL A 72 4.24 0.55 4.52
C VAL A 72 3.41 1.29 3.48
N ILE A 73 2.28 1.83 3.92
CA ILE A 73 1.40 2.59 3.05
C ILE A 73 1.31 4.01 3.60
N GLU A 74 1.62 4.98 2.75
CA GLU A 74 1.60 6.39 3.12
C GLU A 74 0.65 7.14 2.20
N LEU A 75 -0.11 8.08 2.78
CA LEU A 75 -0.91 9.00 1.98
C LEU A 75 0.02 10.01 1.35
N VAL A 76 -0.18 10.25 0.06
CA VAL A 76 0.59 11.27 -0.65
C VAL A 76 -0.28 12.50 -0.75
N THR A 77 0.16 13.59 -0.15
CA THR A 77 -0.54 14.86 -0.23
C THR A 77 0.13 15.73 -1.28
N LYS A 78 -0.71 16.46 -1.99
CA LYS A 78 -0.20 17.40 -2.99
C LYS A 78 0.15 18.74 -2.35
#